data_7dc4280d5c701790031ab8af74883705
#
_entry.id   7dc4280d5c701790031ab8af74883705
#
_cell.length_a   1.000
_cell.length_b   1.000
_cell.length_c   1.000
_cell.angle_alpha   90.00
_cell.angle_beta   90.00
_cell.angle_gamma   90.00
#
_symmetry.space_group_name_H-M   'P 1'
#
loop_
_entity.id
_entity.type
_entity.pdbx_description
1 polymer ?
#
loop_
_entity_poly.entity_id
_entity_poly.type
_entity_poly.pdbx_seq_one_letter_code
_entity_poly.pdbx_strand_id
1 'polypeptide(L)'
;LDDFGVGFSSFNYIKQLPVDYVKIDGSFVRTLVDRQDDQVFVRALAEVANGFGKKTVAEFVEDERTLNMLRSFGVDYAQGYYIGKPGPDVL
;
A
#
# COMPACT_ATOMS: atom_id res chain seq x y z
N LEU A 1 -3.73 6.88 11.48
CA LEU A 1 -3.71 5.44 11.45
C LEU A 1 -2.63 4.94 10.51
N ASP A 2 -1.73 4.13 11.03
CA ASP A 2 -0.56 3.72 10.26
C ASP A 2 -0.78 2.48 9.42
N ASP A 3 -1.41 1.46 9.98
CA ASP A 3 -1.52 0.17 9.30
C ASP A 3 -2.97 -0.16 8.98
N PHE A 4 -3.30 -0.07 7.72
CA PHE A 4 -4.61 -0.42 7.23
C PHE A 4 -4.57 -1.82 6.64
N GLY A 5 -5.63 -2.60 6.90
CA GLY A 5 -5.72 -3.95 6.40
C GLY A 5 -5.42 -5.02 7.45
N VAL A 6 -4.97 -4.61 8.64
CA VAL A 6 -4.74 -5.51 9.75
C VAL A 6 -5.94 -5.39 10.69
N GLY A 7 -6.51 -6.53 11.09
CA GLY A 7 -7.70 -6.57 11.91
C GLY A 7 -8.91 -6.53 11.01
N PHE A 8 -9.62 -5.46 11.00
CA PHE A 8 -10.72 -5.31 10.07
C PHE A 8 -10.44 -4.16 9.12
N SER A 9 -11.00 -4.25 7.96
CA SER A 9 -10.89 -3.18 7.00
C SER A 9 -12.29 -2.69 6.65
N SER A 10 -12.40 -1.41 6.46
CA SER A 10 -13.66 -0.81 6.07
C SER A 10 -13.35 0.36 5.15
N PHE A 11 -13.93 0.35 3.99
CA PHE A 11 -13.76 1.47 3.08
C PHE A 11 -14.40 2.73 3.63
N ASN A 12 -15.42 2.59 4.47
CA ASN A 12 -15.98 3.73 5.17
C ASN A 12 -14.98 4.33 6.14
N TYR A 13 -14.15 3.49 6.74
CA TYR A 13 -13.12 3.95 7.65
C TYR A 13 -12.10 4.82 6.93
N ILE A 14 -11.67 4.40 5.74
CA ILE A 14 -10.75 5.21 4.94
C ILE A 14 -11.37 6.57 4.63
N LYS A 15 -12.63 6.59 4.27
CA LYS A 15 -13.34 7.81 3.94
C LYS A 15 -13.33 8.82 5.08
N GLN A 16 -13.39 8.31 6.31
CA GLN A 16 -13.49 9.17 7.51
C GLN A 16 -12.14 9.53 8.11
N LEU A 17 -11.05 8.97 7.63
CA LEU A 17 -9.73 9.26 8.17
C LEU A 17 -9.36 10.71 7.91
N PRO A 18 -8.90 11.43 8.95
CA PRO A 18 -8.47 12.82 8.77
C PRO A 18 -7.04 12.96 8.26
N VAL A 19 -6.42 11.85 7.83
CA VAL A 19 -5.03 11.84 7.37
C VAL A 19 -5.00 11.73 5.85
N ASP A 20 -3.90 12.18 5.26
CA ASP A 20 -3.71 12.17 3.82
C ASP A 20 -3.09 10.87 3.31
N TYR A 21 -2.52 10.07 4.18
CA TYR A 21 -1.78 8.87 3.80
C TYR A 21 -2.38 7.63 4.45
N VAL A 22 -2.38 6.53 3.70
CA VAL A 22 -2.78 5.22 4.17
C VAL A 22 -1.59 4.28 3.96
N LYS A 23 -1.08 3.71 5.03
CA LYS A 23 0.03 2.75 4.94
C LYS A 23 -0.49 1.35 4.72
N ILE A 24 0.12 0.66 3.77
CA ILE A 24 -0.20 -0.74 3.48
C ILE A 24 0.77 -1.58 4.30
N ASP A 25 0.23 -2.41 5.19
CA ASP A 25 1.02 -3.22 6.08
C ASP A 25 1.97 -4.14 5.33
N GLY A 26 3.19 -4.27 5.85
CA GLY A 26 4.22 -5.08 5.20
C GLY A 26 3.86 -6.53 5.02
N SER A 27 2.95 -7.07 5.86
CA SER A 27 2.55 -8.46 5.71
C SER A 27 1.85 -8.73 4.38
N PHE A 28 1.14 -7.74 3.84
CA PHE A 28 0.53 -7.86 2.52
C PHE A 28 1.54 -7.65 1.40
N VAL A 29 2.50 -6.77 1.63
CA VAL A 29 3.50 -6.43 0.61
C VAL A 29 4.48 -7.58 0.40
N ARG A 30 4.89 -8.24 1.49
CA ARG A 30 5.86 -9.34 1.42
C ARG A 30 5.39 -10.49 0.56
N THR A 31 4.10 -10.78 0.57
CA THR A 31 3.54 -11.91 -0.15
C THR A 31 2.82 -11.50 -1.43
N LEU A 32 2.95 -10.23 -1.80
CA LEU A 32 2.16 -9.66 -2.88
C LEU A 32 2.32 -10.40 -4.21
N VAL A 33 3.55 -10.68 -4.62
CA VAL A 33 3.80 -11.33 -5.92
C VAL A 33 3.41 -12.80 -5.93
N ASP A 34 3.28 -13.42 -4.75
CA ASP A 34 3.02 -14.85 -4.64
C ASP A 34 1.55 -15.17 -4.37
N ARG A 35 0.77 -14.20 -3.91
CA ARG A 35 -0.60 -14.44 -3.48
C ARG A 35 -1.58 -13.52 -4.19
N GLN A 36 -2.48 -14.13 -4.94
CA GLN A 36 -3.47 -13.38 -5.70
C GLN A 36 -4.45 -12.63 -4.81
N ASP A 37 -4.82 -13.20 -3.67
CA ASP A 37 -5.72 -12.52 -2.75
C ASP A 37 -5.11 -11.24 -2.19
N ASP A 38 -3.80 -11.22 -1.93
CA ASP A 38 -3.12 -10.01 -1.51
C ASP A 38 -3.09 -8.98 -2.64
N GLN A 39 -2.92 -9.43 -3.86
CA GLN A 39 -2.94 -8.53 -5.02
C GLN A 39 -4.30 -7.85 -5.17
N VAL A 40 -5.36 -8.62 -5.04
CA VAL A 40 -6.72 -8.07 -5.13
C VAL A 40 -6.96 -7.04 -4.02
N PHE A 41 -6.53 -7.39 -2.80
CA PHE A 41 -6.75 -6.51 -1.66
C PHE A 41 -5.99 -5.18 -1.82
N VAL A 42 -4.70 -5.25 -2.12
CA VAL A 42 -3.87 -4.05 -2.23
C VAL A 42 -4.34 -3.17 -3.39
N ARG A 43 -4.70 -3.78 -4.50
CA ARG A 43 -5.21 -3.04 -5.65
C ARG A 43 -6.50 -2.30 -5.31
N ALA A 44 -7.43 -2.99 -4.66
CA ALA A 44 -8.70 -2.37 -4.27
C ALA A 44 -8.47 -1.25 -3.26
N LEU A 45 -7.58 -1.47 -2.30
CA LEU A 45 -7.26 -0.46 -1.30
C LEU A 45 -6.68 0.80 -1.96
N ALA A 46 -5.77 0.63 -2.91
CA ALA A 46 -5.17 1.76 -3.60
C ALA A 46 -6.23 2.55 -4.39
N GLU A 47 -7.13 1.86 -5.06
CA GLU A 47 -8.19 2.51 -5.83
C GLU A 47 -9.13 3.29 -4.92
N VAL A 48 -9.54 2.70 -3.81
CA VAL A 48 -10.47 3.36 -2.87
C VAL A 48 -9.80 4.57 -2.23
N ALA A 49 -8.57 4.43 -1.77
CA ALA A 49 -7.85 5.53 -1.15
C ALA A 49 -7.69 6.69 -2.13
N ASN A 50 -7.31 6.38 -3.35
CA ASN A 50 -7.14 7.37 -4.39
C ASN A 50 -8.44 8.10 -4.69
N GLY A 51 -9.55 7.37 -4.72
CA GLY A 51 -10.86 7.95 -4.97
C GLY A 51 -11.31 8.92 -3.88
N PHE A 52 -10.78 8.79 -2.66
CA PHE A 52 -11.08 9.70 -1.57
C PHE A 52 -9.99 10.76 -1.37
N GLY A 53 -9.09 10.90 -2.32
CA GLY A 53 -8.03 11.91 -2.23
C GLY A 53 -6.93 11.56 -1.25
N LYS A 54 -6.79 10.28 -0.89
CA LYS A 54 -5.75 9.80 0.01
C LYS A 54 -4.61 9.19 -0.79
N LYS A 55 -3.40 9.24 -0.23
CA LYS A 55 -2.24 8.64 -0.84
C LYS A 55 -1.89 7.34 -0.12
N THR A 56 -1.33 6.38 -0.85
CA THR A 56 -0.98 5.10 -0.27
C THR A 56 0.53 4.93 -0.21
N VAL A 57 1.00 4.30 0.87
CA VAL A 57 2.41 4.03 1.10
C VAL A 57 2.56 2.55 1.41
N ALA A 58 3.33 1.83 0.61
CA ALA A 58 3.61 0.42 0.84
C ALA A 58 4.91 0.27 1.61
N GLU A 59 4.88 -0.56 2.66
CA GLU A 59 6.04 -0.84 3.49
C GLU A 59 6.71 -2.15 3.09
N PHE A 60 7.99 -2.29 3.40
CA PHE A 60 8.76 -3.53 3.18
C PHE A 60 8.85 -3.96 1.73
N VAL A 61 9.04 -3.02 0.84
CA VAL A 61 9.28 -3.33 -0.56
C VAL A 61 10.72 -3.80 -0.70
N GLU A 62 10.91 -5.06 -1.03
CA GLU A 62 12.22 -5.69 -0.99
C GLU A 62 12.78 -6.06 -2.36
N ASP A 63 11.96 -6.04 -3.39
CA ASP A 63 12.44 -6.37 -4.73
C ASP A 63 11.68 -5.60 -5.80
N GLU A 64 12.25 -5.66 -7.00
CA GLU A 64 11.75 -4.90 -8.14
C GLU A 64 10.40 -5.41 -8.64
N ARG A 65 10.14 -6.71 -8.53
CA ARG A 65 8.86 -7.27 -8.95
C ARG A 65 7.73 -6.71 -8.12
N THR A 66 7.93 -6.65 -6.80
CA THR A 66 6.95 -6.07 -5.89
C THR A 66 6.75 -4.61 -6.19
N LEU A 67 7.84 -3.88 -6.40
CA LEU A 67 7.78 -2.45 -6.69
C LEU A 67 6.97 -2.18 -7.96
N ASN A 68 7.24 -2.94 -9.02
CA ASN A 68 6.54 -2.76 -10.28
C ASN A 68 5.05 -3.10 -10.17
N MET A 69 4.72 -4.12 -9.39
CA MET A 69 3.33 -4.49 -9.17
C MET A 69 2.58 -3.41 -8.41
N LEU A 70 3.19 -2.86 -7.36
CA LEU A 70 2.60 -1.77 -6.60
C LEU A 70 2.37 -0.54 -7.47
N ARG A 71 3.34 -0.22 -8.32
CA ARG A 71 3.21 0.89 -9.25
C ARG A 71 2.02 0.68 -10.18
N SER A 72 1.86 -0.53 -10.69
CA SER A 72 0.76 -0.84 -11.60
C SER A 72 -0.61 -0.78 -10.91
N PHE A 73 -0.65 -0.94 -9.60
CA PHE A 73 -1.88 -0.86 -8.82
C PHE A 73 -2.26 0.57 -8.44
N GLY A 74 -1.39 1.52 -8.70
CA GLY A 74 -1.67 2.91 -8.36
C GLY A 74 -1.25 3.31 -6.95
N VAL A 75 -0.39 2.54 -6.31
CA VAL A 75 0.19 2.90 -5.02
C VAL A 75 1.12 4.08 -5.24
N ASP A 76 1.05 5.08 -4.36
CA ASP A 76 1.75 6.35 -4.57
C ASP A 76 3.20 6.33 -4.11
N TYR A 77 3.50 5.63 -3.02
CA TYR A 77 4.84 5.62 -2.42
C TYR A 77 5.21 4.23 -1.98
N ALA A 78 6.51 3.97 -1.94
CA ALA A 78 7.03 2.71 -1.41
C ALA A 78 8.24 2.98 -0.54
N GLN A 79 8.43 2.15 0.50
CA GLN A 79 9.64 2.22 1.31
C GLN A 79 10.09 0.81 1.66
N GLY A 80 11.41 0.62 1.76
CA GLY A 80 11.98 -0.68 2.08
C GLY A 80 13.44 -0.75 1.65
N TYR A 81 14.03 -1.91 1.87
CA TYR A 81 15.46 -2.12 1.60
C TYR A 81 15.84 -1.97 0.15
N TYR A 82 14.96 -2.36 -0.73
CA TYR A 82 15.27 -2.30 -2.15
C TYR A 82 15.56 -0.87 -2.58
N ILE A 83 14.83 0.06 -2.00
CA ILE A 83 14.96 1.48 -2.36
C ILE A 83 16.21 2.08 -1.71
N GLY A 84 16.61 1.53 -0.56
CA GLY A 84 17.90 1.85 0.03
C GLY A 84 18.00 3.16 0.75
N LYS A 85 16.89 3.82 1.08
CA LYS A 85 16.95 5.07 1.80
C LYS A 85 15.77 5.20 2.76
N PRO A 86 15.94 5.99 3.82
CA PRO A 86 14.85 6.21 4.76
C PRO A 86 13.73 7.00 4.11
N GLY A 87 12.53 6.71 4.54
CA GLY A 87 11.37 7.39 4.02
C GLY A 87 10.86 6.79 2.73
N PRO A 88 9.67 7.19 2.32
CA PRO A 88 9.05 6.63 1.11
C PRO A 88 9.58 7.26 -0.16
N ASP A 89 9.66 6.45 -1.21
CA ASP A 89 9.95 6.93 -2.55
C ASP A 89 8.67 6.98 -3.36
N VAL A 90 8.60 7.94 -4.26
CA VAL A 90 7.46 8.09 -5.16
C VAL A 90 7.49 6.99 -6.21
N LEU A 91 6.36 6.36 -6.42
CA LEU A 91 6.22 5.32 -7.43
C LEU A 91 5.78 5.85 -8.79
#